data_b0a773f34c4e85452e85af06693f25c5
#
_entry.id   b0a773f34c4e85452e85af06693f25c5
#
_cell.length_a   1.000
_cell.length_b   1.000
_cell.length_c   1.000
_cell.angle_alpha   90.00
_cell.angle_beta   90.00
_cell.angle_gamma   90.00
#
_symmetry.space_group_name_H-M   'P 1'
#
loop_
_entity.id
_entity.type
_entity.pdbx_description
1 polymer ?
#
loop_
_entity_poly.entity_id
_entity_poly.type
_entity_poly.pdbx_seq_one_letter_code
_entity_poly.pdbx_strand_id
1 'polypeptide(L)'
;MVIRTRKETLFKELNLEIKNCRKCRLWFTRLHALPGEGNIRSKLILVAQAPGYVEDREGRMFVGPSGKKLDELFRNVHIRREEIFMTNVLRCMLPHYRKPKQDEIDACTPYLDREIELIKPKIIGTLVLLLPDTFLKNMD
;
A
#
# COMPACT_ATOMS: atom_id res chain seq x y z
N MET A 1 29.88 6.81 -2.97
CA MET A 1 28.83 7.67 -2.35
C MET A 1 27.55 7.58 -3.18
N VAL A 2 26.46 7.14 -2.57
CA VAL A 2 25.16 7.03 -3.28
C VAL A 2 24.42 8.36 -3.15
N ILE A 3 24.20 9.05 -4.28
CA ILE A 3 23.40 10.28 -4.31
C ILE A 3 21.93 9.89 -4.46
N ARG A 4 21.13 10.18 -3.44
CA ARG A 4 19.69 9.98 -3.49
C ARG A 4 19.01 11.15 -4.17
N THR A 5 18.01 10.86 -5.02
CA THR A 5 17.15 11.88 -5.57
C THR A 5 16.22 12.45 -4.48
N ARG A 6 15.65 13.63 -4.72
CA ARG A 6 14.65 14.23 -3.82
C ARG A 6 13.46 13.27 -3.61
N LYS A 7 13.00 12.62 -4.66
CA LYS A 7 11.89 11.66 -4.61
C LYS A 7 12.22 10.49 -3.68
N GLU A 8 13.41 9.91 -3.79
CA GLU A 8 13.86 8.81 -2.92
C GLU A 8 13.94 9.24 -1.46
N THR A 9 14.39 10.45 -1.20
CA THR A 9 14.44 11.00 0.17
C THR A 9 13.03 11.17 0.73
N LEU A 10 12.10 11.74 -0.03
CA LEU A 10 10.72 11.94 0.39
C LEU A 10 10.01 10.60 0.64
N PHE A 11 10.26 9.59 -0.18
CA PHE A 11 9.73 8.24 0.06
C PHE A 11 10.31 7.61 1.32
N LYS A 12 11.58 7.78 1.58
CA LYS A 12 12.21 7.28 2.81
C LYS A 12 11.56 7.91 4.05
N GLU A 13 11.33 9.21 4.04
CA GLU A 13 10.66 9.93 5.12
C GLU A 13 9.22 9.43 5.30
N LEU A 14 8.46 9.32 4.22
CA LEU A 14 7.10 8.80 4.24
C LEU A 14 7.04 7.37 4.79
N ASN A 15 7.94 6.51 4.35
CA ASN A 15 8.00 5.12 4.82
C ASN A 15 8.29 5.02 6.32
N LEU A 16 9.15 5.90 6.85
CA LEU A 16 9.41 5.97 8.30
C LEU A 16 8.17 6.43 9.07
N GLU A 17 7.45 7.42 8.57
CA GLU A 17 6.18 7.87 9.17
C GLU A 17 5.17 6.73 9.22
N ILE A 18 5.02 5.98 8.12
CA ILE A 18 4.08 4.85 8.05
C ILE A 18 4.46 3.78 9.07
N LYS A 19 5.73 3.39 9.13
CA LYS A 19 6.21 2.35 10.04
C LYS A 19 5.97 2.69 11.51
N ASN A 20 5.98 3.97 11.86
CA ASN A 20 5.81 4.46 13.23
C ASN A 20 4.40 5.03 13.49
N CYS A 21 3.45 4.82 12.58
CA CYS A 21 2.13 5.43 12.65
C CYS A 21 1.32 4.91 13.83
N ARG A 22 0.65 5.82 14.55
CA ARG A 22 -0.25 5.53 15.66
C ARG A 22 -1.57 6.30 15.55
N LYS A 23 -1.99 6.61 14.33
CA LYS A 23 -3.13 7.51 14.07
C LYS A 23 -4.50 6.85 14.27
N CYS A 24 -4.58 5.52 14.32
CA CYS A 24 -5.83 4.80 14.54
C CYS A 24 -5.61 3.55 15.41
N ARG A 25 -6.72 2.94 15.85
CA ARG A 25 -6.69 1.78 16.75
C ARG A 25 -5.92 0.56 16.22
N LEU A 26 -5.72 0.45 14.92
CA LEU A 26 -5.04 -0.71 14.34
C LEU A 26 -3.59 -0.85 14.79
N TRP A 27 -2.96 0.22 15.27
CA TRP A 27 -1.58 0.14 15.76
C TRP A 27 -1.44 -0.76 17.00
N PHE A 28 -2.53 -0.94 17.77
CA PHE A 28 -2.53 -1.81 18.97
C PHE A 28 -2.41 -3.30 18.62
N THR A 29 -2.91 -3.72 17.47
CA THR A 29 -3.04 -5.14 17.10
C THR A 29 -2.11 -5.56 15.97
N ARG A 30 -1.51 -4.61 15.25
CA ARG A 30 -0.56 -4.93 14.19
C ARG A 30 0.80 -5.34 14.73
N LEU A 31 1.55 -6.12 13.96
CA LEU A 31 2.99 -6.30 14.16
C LEU A 31 3.77 -5.27 13.34
N HIS A 32 3.36 -5.02 12.10
CA HIS A 32 4.01 -4.06 11.21
C HIS A 32 2.98 -3.15 10.52
N ALA A 33 3.29 -1.86 10.43
CA ALA A 33 2.65 -0.96 9.47
C ALA A 33 3.46 -0.97 8.18
N LEU A 34 2.80 -1.20 7.04
CA LEU A 34 3.48 -1.47 5.78
C LEU A 34 3.42 -0.29 4.81
N PRO A 35 4.59 0.27 4.45
CA PRO A 35 4.68 1.17 3.30
C PRO A 35 4.42 0.42 1.99
N GLY A 36 4.14 1.16 0.92
CA GLY A 36 4.12 0.58 -0.42
C GLY A 36 5.52 0.12 -0.87
N GLU A 37 5.56 -0.77 -1.84
CA GLU A 37 6.80 -1.35 -2.38
C GLU A 37 6.82 -1.33 -3.90
N GLY A 38 8.01 -1.25 -4.46
CA GLY A 38 8.26 -1.36 -5.89
C GLY A 38 8.89 -0.13 -6.50
N ASN A 39 8.61 0.11 -7.77
CA ASN A 39 9.21 1.20 -8.52
C ASN A 39 8.50 2.54 -8.23
N ILE A 40 9.18 3.46 -7.57
CA ILE A 40 8.65 4.79 -7.25
C ILE A 40 8.49 5.71 -8.48
N ARG A 41 8.90 5.25 -9.64
CA ARG A 41 8.74 5.94 -10.93
C ARG A 41 7.79 5.18 -11.87
N SER A 42 7.01 4.27 -11.32
CA SER A 42 6.10 3.44 -12.11
C SER A 42 4.99 4.26 -12.74
N LYS A 43 4.58 3.84 -13.93
CA LYS A 43 3.37 4.36 -14.58
C LYS A 43 2.09 3.72 -14.03
N LEU A 44 2.23 2.57 -13.36
CA LEU A 44 1.12 1.80 -12.80
C LEU A 44 1.31 1.66 -11.29
N ILE A 45 0.28 2.03 -10.54
CA ILE A 45 0.16 1.70 -9.12
C ILE A 45 -0.98 0.70 -8.95
N LEU A 46 -0.73 -0.36 -8.18
CA LEU A 46 -1.77 -1.27 -7.71
C LEU A 46 -2.09 -1.00 -6.24
N VAL A 47 -3.36 -0.81 -5.94
CA VAL A 47 -3.85 -0.49 -4.59
C VAL A 47 -4.76 -1.61 -4.10
N ALA A 48 -4.38 -2.26 -3.01
CA ALA A 48 -5.20 -3.23 -2.31
C ALA A 48 -5.79 -2.62 -1.03
N GLN A 49 -6.52 -3.40 -0.26
CA GLN A 49 -7.23 -2.88 0.92
C GLN A 49 -6.33 -2.76 2.14
N ALA A 50 -5.72 -3.85 2.56
CA ALA A 50 -4.96 -3.92 3.81
C ALA A 50 -4.00 -5.12 3.80
N PRO A 51 -2.94 -5.11 4.62
CA PRO A 51 -2.08 -6.27 4.80
C PRO A 51 -2.86 -7.47 5.34
N GLY A 52 -2.54 -8.65 4.84
CA GLY A 52 -3.01 -9.89 5.39
C GLY A 52 -2.16 -10.36 6.58
N TYR A 53 -2.46 -11.54 7.10
CA TYR A 53 -1.76 -12.11 8.26
C TYR A 53 -0.27 -12.36 7.98
N VAL A 54 0.07 -12.90 6.81
CA VAL A 54 1.46 -13.19 6.44
C VAL A 54 2.24 -11.88 6.26
N GLU A 55 1.65 -10.91 5.58
CA GLU A 55 2.23 -9.59 5.36
C GLU A 55 2.53 -8.87 6.69
N ASP A 56 1.59 -8.91 7.62
CA ASP A 56 1.76 -8.31 8.95
C ASP A 56 2.91 -8.94 9.72
N ARG A 57 3.04 -10.26 9.65
CA ARG A 57 4.13 -10.99 10.33
C ARG A 57 5.49 -10.73 9.71
N GLU A 58 5.56 -10.74 8.39
CA GLU A 58 6.84 -10.62 7.67
C GLU A 58 7.28 -9.18 7.43
N GLY A 59 6.35 -8.23 7.56
CA GLY A 59 6.65 -6.82 7.30
C GLY A 59 6.85 -6.50 5.80
N ARG A 60 6.25 -7.31 4.92
CA ARG A 60 6.35 -7.18 3.47
C ARG A 60 4.98 -7.22 2.80
N MET A 61 4.86 -6.51 1.68
CA MET A 61 3.62 -6.46 0.88
C MET A 61 3.47 -7.70 0.00
N PHE A 62 2.24 -8.21 -0.12
CA PHE A 62 1.87 -9.25 -1.09
C PHE A 62 2.76 -10.51 -1.03
N VAL A 63 3.03 -11.02 0.17
CA VAL A 63 3.82 -12.24 0.40
C VAL A 63 2.97 -13.44 0.82
N GLY A 64 1.70 -13.23 1.11
CA GLY A 64 0.74 -14.29 1.44
C GLY A 64 0.06 -14.90 0.22
N PRO A 65 -1.06 -15.64 0.42
CA PRO A 65 -1.76 -16.34 -0.68
C PRO A 65 -2.20 -15.42 -1.82
N SER A 66 -2.74 -14.24 -1.51
CA SER A 66 -3.14 -13.26 -2.52
C SER A 66 -1.94 -12.75 -3.32
N GLY A 67 -0.80 -12.56 -2.67
CA GLY A 67 0.44 -12.14 -3.32
C GLY A 67 0.97 -13.20 -4.29
N LYS A 68 0.88 -14.47 -3.92
CA LYS A 68 1.26 -15.58 -4.81
C LYS A 68 0.38 -15.64 -6.05
N LYS A 69 -0.92 -15.42 -5.88
CA LYS A 69 -1.85 -15.34 -7.01
C LYS A 69 -1.55 -14.16 -7.92
N LEU A 70 -1.23 -13.03 -7.34
CA LEU A 70 -0.82 -11.84 -8.09
C LEU A 70 0.46 -12.09 -8.88
N ASP A 71 1.46 -12.73 -8.29
CA ASP A 71 2.71 -13.09 -8.98
C ASP A 71 2.46 -14.01 -10.17
N GLU A 72 1.52 -14.96 -10.04
CA GLU A 72 1.10 -15.82 -11.14
C GLU A 72 0.49 -15.01 -12.30
N LEU A 73 -0.41 -14.06 -11.97
CA LEU A 73 -1.01 -13.18 -12.98
C LEU A 73 0.05 -12.30 -13.66
N PHE A 74 1.01 -11.79 -12.92
CA PHE A 74 2.11 -11.00 -13.49
C PHE A 74 2.96 -11.80 -14.46
N ARG A 75 3.27 -13.06 -14.15
CA ARG A 75 3.99 -13.94 -15.07
C ARG A 75 3.24 -14.13 -16.40
N ASN A 76 1.92 -14.26 -16.33
CA ASN A 76 1.09 -14.44 -17.53
C ASN A 76 1.11 -13.22 -18.47
N VAL A 77 1.33 -12.04 -17.94
CA VAL A 77 1.37 -10.78 -18.70
C VAL A 77 2.79 -10.21 -18.82
N HIS A 78 3.81 -10.97 -18.42
CA HIS A 78 5.22 -10.60 -18.50
C HIS A 78 5.57 -9.29 -17.78
N ILE A 79 4.94 -9.04 -16.62
CA ILE A 79 5.24 -7.91 -15.74
C ILE A 79 6.03 -8.43 -14.54
N ARG A 80 7.11 -7.75 -14.18
CA ARG A 80 7.85 -8.02 -12.95
C ARG A 80 7.36 -7.09 -11.83
N ARG A 81 7.30 -7.60 -10.60
CA ARG A 81 6.90 -6.82 -9.42
C ARG A 81 7.66 -5.51 -9.27
N GLU A 82 8.97 -5.56 -9.59
CA GLU A 82 9.88 -4.44 -9.46
C GLU A 82 9.62 -3.32 -10.48
N GLU A 83 8.82 -3.59 -11.51
CA GLU A 83 8.49 -2.60 -12.54
C GLU A 83 7.32 -1.70 -12.14
N ILE A 84 6.50 -2.14 -11.18
CA ILE A 84 5.31 -1.44 -10.72
C ILE A 84 5.43 -1.08 -9.25
N PHE A 85 4.51 -0.24 -8.76
CA PHE A 85 4.40 0.09 -7.35
C PHE A 85 3.11 -0.50 -6.79
N MET A 86 3.19 -1.17 -5.66
CA MET A 86 2.06 -1.80 -4.98
C MET A 86 1.90 -1.24 -3.58
N THR A 87 0.68 -0.94 -3.21
CA THR A 87 0.37 -0.36 -1.90
C THR A 87 -1.00 -0.79 -1.41
N ASN A 88 -1.37 -0.33 -0.23
CA ASN A 88 -2.68 -0.57 0.38
C ASN A 88 -3.33 0.75 0.79
N VAL A 89 -4.63 0.76 0.89
CA VAL A 89 -5.38 1.87 1.52
C VAL A 89 -5.04 1.95 3.01
N LEU A 90 -5.11 0.81 3.70
CA LEU A 90 -4.72 0.69 5.11
C LEU A 90 -3.32 0.10 5.21
N ARG A 91 -2.54 0.60 6.14
CA ARG A 91 -1.14 0.16 6.35
C ARG A 91 -1.02 -0.97 7.37
N CYS A 92 -2.09 -1.25 8.08
CA CYS A 92 -2.13 -2.22 9.17
C CYS A 92 -3.18 -3.28 8.92
N MET A 93 -2.90 -4.52 9.35
CA MET A 93 -3.82 -5.64 9.24
C MET A 93 -5.11 -5.36 10.02
N LEU A 94 -6.23 -5.76 9.43
CA LEU A 94 -7.55 -5.72 10.08
C LEU A 94 -7.73 -6.98 10.94
N PRO A 95 -7.96 -6.85 12.26
CA PRO A 95 -8.16 -8.00 13.13
C PRO A 95 -9.32 -8.87 12.65
N HIS A 96 -9.10 -10.19 12.61
CA HIS A 96 -10.11 -11.19 12.20
C HIS A 96 -10.72 -10.90 10.81
N TYR A 97 -9.95 -10.28 9.90
CA TYR A 97 -10.40 -9.94 8.54
C TYR A 97 -11.71 -9.12 8.50
N ARG A 98 -11.99 -8.36 9.57
CA ARG A 98 -13.16 -7.48 9.59
C ARG A 98 -13.06 -6.37 8.54
N LYS A 99 -14.19 -5.76 8.24
CA LYS A 99 -14.21 -4.58 7.37
C LYS A 99 -13.52 -3.39 8.06
N PRO A 100 -12.85 -2.53 7.29
CA PRO A 100 -12.29 -1.30 7.83
C PRO A 100 -13.41 -0.37 8.31
N LYS A 101 -13.12 0.37 9.37
CA LYS A 101 -13.99 1.44 9.85
C LYS A 101 -13.64 2.75 9.14
N GLN A 102 -14.61 3.65 9.03
CA GLN A 102 -14.42 4.90 8.30
C GLN A 102 -13.29 5.75 8.91
N ASP A 103 -13.21 5.83 10.24
CA ASP A 103 -12.15 6.57 10.93
C ASP A 103 -10.75 5.99 10.66
N GLU A 104 -10.64 4.68 10.48
CA GLU A 104 -9.39 4.02 10.10
C GLU A 104 -8.99 4.39 8.67
N ILE A 105 -9.94 4.38 7.74
CA ILE A 105 -9.73 4.80 6.36
C ILE A 105 -9.29 6.26 6.31
N ASP A 106 -10.01 7.15 6.99
CA ASP A 106 -9.74 8.58 7.02
C ASP A 106 -8.36 8.90 7.60
N ALA A 107 -7.94 8.17 8.63
CA ALA A 107 -6.62 8.34 9.25
C ALA A 107 -5.48 7.85 8.35
N CYS A 108 -5.72 6.84 7.52
CA CYS A 108 -4.67 6.15 6.75
C CYS A 108 -4.55 6.65 5.30
N THR A 109 -5.64 7.07 4.68
CA THR A 109 -5.69 7.51 3.28
C THR A 109 -4.67 8.61 2.93
N PRO A 110 -4.33 9.57 3.80
CA PRO A 110 -3.31 10.56 3.49
C PRO A 110 -1.95 9.99 3.09
N TYR A 111 -1.57 8.81 3.56
CA TYR A 111 -0.34 8.15 3.13
C TYR A 111 -0.41 7.72 1.66
N LEU A 112 -1.55 7.15 1.24
CA LEU A 112 -1.78 6.79 -0.15
C LEU A 112 -1.77 8.02 -1.05
N ASP A 113 -2.42 9.10 -0.63
CA ASP A 113 -2.43 10.36 -1.37
C ASP A 113 -1.01 10.87 -1.60
N ARG A 114 -0.16 10.80 -0.59
CA ARG A 114 1.26 11.22 -0.70
C ARG A 114 2.05 10.30 -1.63
N GLU A 115 1.82 8.99 -1.60
CA GLU A 115 2.46 8.05 -2.52
C GLU A 115 2.07 8.37 -3.98
N ILE A 116 0.78 8.58 -4.23
CA ILE A 116 0.27 8.91 -5.56
C ILE A 116 0.85 10.25 -6.04
N GLU A 117 0.88 11.25 -5.18
CA GLU A 117 1.43 12.57 -5.49
C GLU A 117 2.93 12.51 -5.84
N LEU A 118 3.70 11.69 -5.13
CA LEU A 118 5.12 11.50 -5.39
C LEU A 118 5.40 10.71 -6.67
N ILE A 119 4.62 9.67 -6.94
CA ILE A 119 4.83 8.79 -8.10
C ILE A 119 4.27 9.40 -9.38
N LYS A 120 3.11 10.05 -9.29
CA LYS A 120 2.36 10.59 -10.45
C LYS A 120 2.13 9.51 -11.53
N PRO A 121 1.44 8.41 -11.17
CA PRO A 121 1.20 7.33 -12.11
C PRO A 121 0.25 7.75 -13.21
N LYS A 122 0.28 7.03 -14.33
CA LYS A 122 -0.71 7.19 -15.41
C LYS A 122 -1.95 6.32 -15.19
N ILE A 123 -1.79 5.19 -14.49
CA ILE A 123 -2.85 4.20 -14.26
C ILE A 123 -2.81 3.80 -12.78
N ILE A 124 -3.98 3.76 -12.15
CA ILE A 124 -4.18 3.22 -10.81
C ILE A 124 -5.13 2.03 -10.94
N GLY A 125 -4.64 0.85 -10.64
CA GLY A 125 -5.44 -0.37 -10.55
C GLY A 125 -5.81 -0.66 -9.11
N THR A 126 -7.06 -1.04 -8.85
CA THR A 126 -7.52 -1.43 -7.52
C THR A 126 -7.76 -2.93 -7.47
N LEU A 127 -7.28 -3.56 -6.40
CA LEU A 127 -7.45 -5.00 -6.14
C LEU A 127 -8.45 -5.23 -4.99
N VAL A 128 -9.41 -4.30 -4.82
CA VAL A 128 -10.30 -4.30 -3.66
C VAL A 128 -11.72 -4.62 -4.09
N LEU A 129 -12.29 -5.62 -3.45
CA LEU A 129 -13.66 -6.05 -3.71
C LEU A 129 -14.73 -5.17 -3.02
N LEU A 130 -14.37 -4.36 -2.02
CA LEU A 130 -15.34 -3.61 -1.19
C LEU A 130 -14.70 -2.33 -0.61
N LEU A 131 -14.38 -1.35 -1.46
CA LEU A 131 -14.14 0.00 -0.94
C LEU A 131 -15.47 0.72 -0.75
N PRO A 132 -15.65 1.46 0.37
CA PRO A 132 -16.78 2.37 0.48
C PRO A 132 -16.78 3.39 -0.66
N ASP A 133 -17.96 3.81 -1.12
CA ASP A 133 -18.14 4.78 -2.21
C ASP A 133 -17.33 6.08 -2.05
N THR A 134 -16.98 6.40 -0.80
CA THR A 134 -16.18 7.57 -0.45
C THR A 134 -14.74 7.53 -0.99
N PHE A 135 -14.16 6.35 -1.17
CA PHE A 135 -12.80 6.24 -1.69
C PHE A 135 -12.71 6.60 -3.17
N LEU A 136 -13.70 6.14 -3.95
CA LEU A 136 -13.74 6.42 -5.40
C LEU A 136 -14.03 7.89 -5.72
N LYS A 137 -14.74 8.60 -4.83
CA LYS A 137 -15.09 10.02 -5.01
C LYS A 137 -13.90 10.98 -4.86
N ASN A 138 -12.84 10.57 -4.20
CA ASN A 138 -11.66 11.41 -3.97
C ASN A 138 -10.52 11.14 -4.97
N MET A 139 -10.75 10.27 -5.95
CA MET A 139 -9.74 9.91 -6.96
C MET A 139 -9.89 10.69 -8.29
N ASP A 140 -10.84 11.59 -8.39
CA ASP A 140 -11.03 12.47 -9.56
C ASP A 140 -10.11 13.68 -9.51
#